data_a7b8654bdbcc1a6979acb4aa3049b435
#
_entry.id   a7b8654bdbcc1a6979acb4aa3049b435
#
_cell.length_a   1.000
_cell.length_b   1.000
_cell.length_c   1.000
_cell.angle_alpha   90.00
_cell.angle_beta   90.00
_cell.angle_gamma   90.00
#
_symmetry.space_group_name_H-M   'P 1'
#
loop_
_entity.id
_entity.type
_entity.pdbx_description
1 polymer ?
#
loop_
_entity_poly.entity_id
_entity_poly.type
_entity_poly.pdbx_seq_one_letter_code
_entity_poly.pdbx_strand_id
1 'polypeptide(L)'
;PSEEVDGWIRAALGNQTDWVLIGGPPCQAYSLAGRSRLRSKDPKKFEADAKHFLYTEYLRIIQKFAPAVFVMENVKGMLNSTNSGKRIFERILADLKSPREDLSYEVRSLVVHKDEGELDPTDYVIEADDHGIPQSRHRVILFGVRSDVAAATTALAKNPESFLLTKLKKKVGVSAALAGLPALRSRLSKEPDSQKA
;
A
#
# COMPACT_ATOMS: atom_id res chain seq x y z
N PRO A 1 13.95 -13.47 -11.67
CA PRO A 1 13.82 -14.69 -10.87
C PRO A 1 13.88 -14.34 -9.38
N SER A 2 13.16 -15.08 -8.54
CA SER A 2 13.08 -14.80 -7.10
C SER A 2 14.45 -14.88 -6.39
N GLU A 3 15.29 -15.78 -6.82
CA GLU A 3 16.65 -15.99 -6.27
C GLU A 3 17.57 -14.79 -6.49
N GLU A 4 17.48 -14.13 -7.62
CA GLU A 4 18.25 -12.94 -7.93
C GLU A 4 17.84 -11.77 -7.03
N VAL A 5 16.53 -11.56 -6.86
CA VAL A 5 15.98 -10.55 -5.92
C VAL A 5 16.41 -10.85 -4.49
N ASP A 6 16.38 -12.12 -4.09
CA ASP A 6 16.84 -12.54 -2.77
C ASP A 6 18.35 -12.25 -2.57
N GLY A 7 19.15 -12.44 -3.61
CA GLY A 7 20.56 -12.09 -3.61
C GLY A 7 20.78 -10.59 -3.37
N TRP A 8 20.04 -9.75 -4.07
CA TRP A 8 20.11 -8.29 -3.88
C TRP A 8 19.68 -7.85 -2.49
N ILE A 9 18.59 -8.42 -1.96
CA ILE A 9 18.11 -8.12 -0.61
C ILE A 9 19.18 -8.52 0.42
N ARG A 10 19.74 -9.73 0.34
CA ARG A 10 20.83 -10.16 1.25
C ARG A 10 22.04 -9.25 1.18
N ALA A 11 22.45 -8.88 -0.03
CA ALA A 11 23.58 -7.98 -0.21
C ALA A 11 23.34 -6.59 0.39
N ALA A 12 22.11 -6.07 0.25
CA ALA A 12 21.73 -4.77 0.80
C ALA A 12 21.60 -4.79 2.32
N LEU A 13 21.05 -5.86 2.89
CA LEU A 13 20.84 -5.97 4.35
C LEU A 13 22.14 -6.32 5.11
N GLY A 14 23.04 -7.08 4.49
CA GLY A 14 24.20 -7.61 5.21
C GLY A 14 23.74 -8.37 6.46
N ASN A 15 24.14 -7.91 7.65
CA ASN A 15 23.76 -8.49 8.94
C ASN A 15 22.64 -7.70 9.66
N GLN A 16 21.96 -6.76 8.97
CA GLN A 16 20.91 -5.98 9.60
C GLN A 16 19.63 -6.80 9.78
N THR A 17 19.07 -6.76 10.97
CA THR A 17 17.80 -7.40 11.34
C THR A 17 16.65 -6.40 11.42
N ASP A 18 16.97 -5.12 11.67
CA ASP A 18 16.02 -4.04 11.85
C ASP A 18 15.93 -3.22 10.57
N TRP A 19 15.03 -3.63 9.69
CA TRP A 19 14.81 -2.98 8.41
C TRP A 19 13.33 -2.86 8.09
N VAL A 20 13.02 -1.98 7.16
CA VAL A 20 11.64 -1.68 6.73
C VAL A 20 11.45 -2.12 5.28
N LEU A 21 10.39 -2.89 5.03
CA LEU A 21 9.95 -3.22 3.68
C LEU A 21 8.83 -2.28 3.25
N ILE A 22 9.06 -1.49 2.21
CA ILE A 22 8.02 -0.63 1.62
C ILE A 22 7.73 -1.13 0.21
N GLY A 23 6.45 -1.32 -0.12
CA GLY A 23 6.08 -1.75 -1.46
C GLY A 23 4.60 -1.57 -1.78
N GLY A 24 4.33 -1.45 -3.09
CA GLY A 24 2.99 -1.43 -3.66
C GLY A 24 2.84 -2.56 -4.67
N PRO A 25 2.56 -3.81 -4.25
CA PRO A 25 2.42 -4.91 -5.18
C PRO A 25 1.32 -4.61 -6.21
N PRO A 26 1.58 -4.84 -7.51
CA PRO A 26 0.65 -4.45 -8.57
C PRO A 26 -0.75 -5.01 -8.38
N CYS A 27 -1.73 -4.13 -8.56
CA CYS A 27 -3.14 -4.37 -8.30
C CYS A 27 -3.98 -4.33 -9.59
N GLN A 28 -3.41 -4.76 -10.72
CA GLN A 28 -4.13 -4.69 -12.01
C GLN A 28 -5.46 -5.44 -11.99
N ALA A 29 -5.55 -6.52 -11.23
CA ALA A 29 -6.77 -7.30 -11.04
C ALA A 29 -7.81 -6.61 -10.14
N TYR A 30 -7.41 -5.67 -9.28
CA TYR A 30 -8.28 -5.04 -8.28
C TYR A 30 -8.71 -3.62 -8.66
N SER A 31 -8.04 -2.97 -9.62
CA SER A 31 -8.43 -1.65 -10.10
C SER A 31 -9.62 -1.73 -11.05
N LEU A 32 -10.51 -0.71 -11.00
CA LEU A 32 -11.66 -0.63 -11.93
C LEU A 32 -11.19 -0.64 -13.39
N ALA A 33 -10.13 0.11 -13.72
CA ALA A 33 -9.56 0.17 -15.06
C ALA A 33 -8.89 -1.15 -15.48
N GLY A 34 -8.24 -1.86 -14.56
CA GLY A 34 -7.65 -3.18 -14.81
C GLY A 34 -8.73 -4.23 -15.09
N ARG A 35 -9.80 -4.24 -14.27
CA ARG A 35 -10.95 -5.14 -14.46
C ARG A 35 -11.68 -4.94 -15.79
N SER A 36 -11.92 -3.71 -16.20
CA SER A 36 -12.60 -3.44 -17.47
C SER A 36 -11.78 -3.88 -18.69
N ARG A 37 -10.45 -3.69 -18.66
CA ARG A 37 -9.56 -4.11 -19.75
C ARG A 37 -9.35 -5.63 -19.85
N LEU A 38 -9.38 -6.32 -18.71
CA LEU A 38 -9.12 -7.76 -18.65
C LEU A 38 -10.37 -8.60 -18.86
N ARG A 39 -11.53 -8.18 -18.30
CA ARG A 39 -12.82 -8.88 -18.50
C ARG A 39 -13.30 -8.91 -19.96
N SER A 40 -12.88 -7.95 -20.76
CA SER A 40 -13.27 -7.91 -22.19
C SER A 40 -12.59 -8.97 -23.05
N LYS A 41 -11.54 -9.66 -22.53
CA LYS A 41 -10.74 -10.62 -23.34
C LYS A 41 -11.06 -12.09 -23.06
N ASP A 42 -11.22 -12.51 -21.81
CA ASP A 42 -11.60 -13.89 -21.44
C ASP A 42 -11.80 -13.98 -19.91
N PRO A 43 -13.03 -14.20 -19.40
CA PRO A 43 -13.30 -14.29 -17.97
C PRO A 43 -12.56 -15.42 -17.25
N LYS A 44 -12.34 -16.57 -17.92
CA LYS A 44 -11.64 -17.73 -17.32
C LYS A 44 -10.14 -17.49 -17.20
N LYS A 45 -9.54 -16.80 -18.17
CA LYS A 45 -8.13 -16.37 -18.09
C LYS A 45 -7.93 -15.27 -17.02
N PHE A 46 -8.94 -14.44 -16.79
CA PHE A 46 -8.89 -13.42 -15.75
C PHE A 46 -8.73 -14.02 -14.35
N GLU A 47 -9.48 -15.06 -14.01
CA GLU A 47 -9.38 -15.73 -12.69
C GLU A 47 -8.07 -16.50 -12.51
N ALA A 48 -7.47 -17.00 -13.60
CA ALA A 48 -6.21 -17.75 -13.60
C ALA A 48 -4.95 -16.86 -13.77
N ASP A 49 -5.11 -15.53 -14.00
CA ASP A 49 -3.97 -14.64 -14.24
C ASP A 49 -3.12 -14.51 -12.97
N ALA A 50 -1.84 -14.89 -13.07
CA ALA A 50 -0.84 -14.77 -12.00
C ALA A 50 -0.74 -13.36 -11.40
N LYS A 51 -1.19 -12.32 -12.12
CA LYS A 51 -1.26 -10.93 -11.63
C LYS A 51 -2.24 -10.73 -10.47
N HIS A 52 -3.21 -11.64 -10.26
CA HIS A 52 -4.07 -11.64 -9.08
C HIS A 52 -3.31 -11.93 -7.80
N PHE A 53 -2.16 -12.58 -7.91
CA PHE A 53 -1.38 -13.07 -6.78
C PHE A 53 -0.01 -12.38 -6.64
N LEU A 54 0.20 -11.24 -7.31
CA LEU A 54 1.49 -10.53 -7.21
C LEU A 54 1.81 -10.03 -5.80
N TYR A 55 0.80 -9.90 -4.92
CA TYR A 55 1.07 -9.67 -3.50
C TYR A 55 1.81 -10.85 -2.84
N THR A 56 1.71 -12.07 -3.42
CA THR A 56 2.41 -13.23 -2.89
C THR A 56 3.93 -13.10 -2.96
N GLU A 57 4.45 -12.34 -3.93
CA GLU A 57 5.88 -12.04 -3.98
C GLU A 57 6.29 -11.08 -2.85
N TYR A 58 5.44 -10.11 -2.53
CA TYR A 58 5.65 -9.25 -1.37
C TYR A 58 5.60 -10.06 -0.08
N LEU A 59 4.61 -10.94 0.06
CA LEU A 59 4.46 -11.86 1.18
C LEU A 59 5.65 -12.81 1.30
N ARG A 60 6.14 -13.35 0.19
CA ARG A 60 7.34 -14.21 0.14
C ARG A 60 8.57 -13.50 0.70
N ILE A 61 8.76 -12.22 0.37
CA ILE A 61 9.86 -11.43 0.94
C ILE A 61 9.72 -11.29 2.44
N ILE A 62 8.51 -10.99 2.95
CA ILE A 62 8.22 -10.94 4.38
C ILE A 62 8.54 -12.29 5.04
N GLN A 63 8.05 -13.39 4.47
CA GLN A 63 8.28 -14.74 4.99
C GLN A 63 9.77 -15.09 5.09
N LYS A 64 10.54 -14.67 4.09
CA LYS A 64 11.95 -15.06 3.97
C LYS A 64 12.89 -14.18 4.78
N PHE A 65 12.62 -12.88 4.84
CA PHE A 65 13.55 -11.90 5.38
C PHE A 65 13.05 -11.21 6.67
N ALA A 66 11.82 -11.47 7.10
CA ALA A 66 11.22 -11.06 8.36
C ALA A 66 11.53 -9.57 8.73
N PRO A 67 11.13 -8.57 7.90
CA PRO A 67 11.37 -7.17 8.22
C PRO A 67 10.81 -6.79 9.59
N ALA A 68 11.45 -5.88 10.30
CA ALA A 68 10.94 -5.36 11.57
C ALA A 68 9.60 -4.63 11.37
N VAL A 69 9.49 -3.94 10.22
CA VAL A 69 8.28 -3.20 9.82
C VAL A 69 8.04 -3.42 8.33
N PHE A 70 6.78 -3.50 7.93
CA PHE A 70 6.41 -3.37 6.52
C PHE A 70 5.35 -2.31 6.29
N VAL A 71 5.36 -1.71 5.10
CA VAL A 71 4.33 -0.81 4.60
C VAL A 71 3.90 -1.30 3.22
N MET A 72 2.66 -1.74 3.11
CA MET A 72 2.08 -2.19 1.85
C MET A 72 1.02 -1.21 1.36
N GLU A 73 1.24 -0.59 0.20
CA GLU A 73 0.26 0.29 -0.46
C GLU A 73 -0.57 -0.47 -1.49
N ASN A 74 -1.85 -0.11 -1.58
CA ASN A 74 -2.70 -0.62 -2.66
C ASN A 74 -3.87 0.34 -2.95
N VAL A 75 -4.62 0.06 -4.01
CA VAL A 75 -5.80 0.86 -4.38
C VAL A 75 -7.01 0.49 -3.54
N LYS A 76 -7.90 1.46 -3.26
CA LYS A 76 -9.18 1.26 -2.53
C LYS A 76 -10.04 0.14 -3.14
N GLY A 77 -9.96 -0.09 -4.46
CA GLY A 77 -10.69 -1.17 -5.15
C GLY A 77 -10.38 -2.58 -4.65
N MET A 78 -9.25 -2.78 -3.94
CA MET A 78 -8.90 -4.05 -3.32
C MET A 78 -9.90 -4.49 -2.25
N LEU A 79 -10.49 -3.55 -1.50
CA LEU A 79 -11.44 -3.85 -0.42
C LEU A 79 -12.71 -4.58 -0.89
N ASN A 80 -13.16 -4.25 -2.11
CA ASN A 80 -14.38 -4.81 -2.69
C ASN A 80 -14.12 -5.95 -3.68
N SER A 81 -12.86 -6.36 -3.81
CA SER A 81 -12.50 -7.40 -4.76
C SER A 81 -12.67 -8.79 -4.15
N THR A 82 -13.25 -9.70 -4.93
CA THR A 82 -13.47 -11.09 -4.55
C THR A 82 -12.73 -12.01 -5.53
N ASN A 83 -12.22 -13.12 -5.02
CA ASN A 83 -11.70 -14.22 -5.81
C ASN A 83 -12.36 -15.52 -5.28
N SER A 84 -13.00 -16.28 -6.18
CA SER A 84 -13.73 -17.50 -5.83
C SER A 84 -14.73 -17.30 -4.67
N GLY A 85 -15.44 -16.15 -4.66
CA GLY A 85 -16.43 -15.79 -3.65
C GLY A 85 -15.89 -15.29 -2.31
N LYS A 86 -14.57 -15.29 -2.09
CA LYS A 86 -13.94 -14.78 -0.86
C LYS A 86 -13.38 -13.38 -1.07
N ARG A 87 -13.47 -12.54 -0.05
CA ARG A 87 -12.89 -11.20 -0.07
C ARG A 87 -11.36 -11.28 -0.05
N ILE A 88 -10.73 -10.68 -1.04
CA ILE A 88 -9.27 -10.72 -1.22
C ILE A 88 -8.56 -9.95 -0.10
N PHE A 89 -9.13 -8.84 0.34
CA PHE A 89 -8.56 -8.02 1.41
C PHE A 89 -8.40 -8.81 2.72
N GLU A 90 -9.45 -9.54 3.13
CA GLU A 90 -9.45 -10.34 4.36
C GLU A 90 -8.38 -11.43 4.31
N ARG A 91 -8.20 -12.07 3.15
CA ARG A 91 -7.14 -13.05 2.93
C ARG A 91 -5.75 -12.42 3.03
N ILE A 92 -5.52 -11.31 2.34
CA ILE A 92 -4.23 -10.60 2.39
C ILE A 92 -3.91 -10.18 3.82
N LEU A 93 -4.90 -9.66 4.53
CA LEU A 93 -4.72 -9.25 5.93
C LEU A 93 -4.35 -10.43 6.84
N ALA A 94 -5.00 -11.57 6.67
CA ALA A 94 -4.68 -12.78 7.42
C ALA A 94 -3.27 -13.29 7.09
N ASP A 95 -2.92 -13.37 5.81
CA ASP A 95 -1.60 -13.80 5.34
C ASP A 95 -0.48 -12.87 5.85
N LEU A 96 -0.74 -11.57 5.95
CA LEU A 96 0.22 -10.59 6.48
C LEU A 96 0.32 -10.59 8.00
N LYS A 97 -0.78 -10.89 8.72
CA LYS A 97 -0.76 -11.05 10.18
C LYS A 97 0.05 -12.27 10.62
N SER A 98 -0.02 -13.36 9.85
CA SER A 98 0.67 -14.62 10.16
C SER A 98 1.31 -15.19 8.90
N PRO A 99 2.45 -14.61 8.43
CA PRO A 99 3.08 -15.04 7.18
C PRO A 99 3.62 -16.46 7.22
N ARG A 100 4.03 -16.94 8.40
CA ARG A 100 4.42 -18.32 8.69
C ARG A 100 4.24 -18.62 10.19
N GLU A 101 4.32 -19.87 10.60
CA GLU A 101 4.00 -20.34 11.96
C GLU A 101 4.78 -19.63 13.08
N ASP A 102 6.05 -19.30 12.83
CA ASP A 102 6.95 -18.65 13.79
C ASP A 102 7.12 -17.14 13.59
N LEU A 103 6.31 -16.53 12.70
CA LEU A 103 6.41 -15.12 12.34
C LEU A 103 5.04 -14.47 12.30
N SER A 104 4.83 -13.46 13.15
CA SER A 104 3.58 -12.70 13.21
C SER A 104 3.81 -11.20 13.20
N TYR A 105 2.80 -10.47 12.74
CA TYR A 105 2.79 -9.03 12.68
C TYR A 105 1.50 -8.45 13.25
N GLU A 106 1.62 -7.34 13.96
CA GLU A 106 0.50 -6.46 14.26
C GLU A 106 0.27 -5.56 13.05
N VAL A 107 -0.84 -5.78 12.33
CA VAL A 107 -1.19 -4.94 11.17
C VAL A 107 -2.11 -3.82 11.65
N ARG A 108 -1.63 -2.59 11.53
CA ARG A 108 -2.27 -1.37 12.04
C ARG A 108 -2.71 -0.45 10.92
N SER A 109 -3.69 0.40 11.20
CA SER A 109 -4.06 1.53 10.35
C SER A 109 -3.20 2.74 10.70
N LEU A 110 -2.91 3.60 9.71
CA LEU A 110 -2.24 4.89 9.90
C LEU A 110 -3.24 6.05 10.11
N VAL A 111 -4.56 5.79 10.13
CA VAL A 111 -5.59 6.83 10.25
C VAL A 111 -6.64 6.53 11.32
N VAL A 112 -6.72 5.29 11.77
CA VAL A 112 -7.68 4.85 12.80
C VAL A 112 -6.97 3.98 13.82
N HIS A 113 -7.19 4.25 15.10
CA HIS A 113 -6.87 3.35 16.21
C HIS A 113 -8.16 2.94 16.90
N LYS A 114 -8.27 1.68 17.31
CA LYS A 114 -9.35 1.16 18.15
C LYS A 114 -8.71 0.46 19.36
N ASP A 115 -9.15 0.82 20.54
CA ASP A 115 -8.68 0.18 21.78
C ASP A 115 -9.21 -1.25 21.90
N GLU A 116 -10.43 -1.50 21.40
CA GLU A 116 -11.07 -2.80 21.39
C GLU A 116 -11.66 -3.13 20.02
N GLY A 117 -11.71 -4.43 19.71
CA GLY A 117 -12.26 -4.95 18.47
C GLY A 117 -11.31 -4.91 17.27
N GLU A 118 -11.78 -5.41 16.15
CA GLU A 118 -11.01 -5.43 14.90
C GLU A 118 -11.28 -4.17 14.07
N LEU A 119 -10.26 -3.78 13.30
CA LEU A 119 -10.38 -2.71 12.31
C LEU A 119 -11.21 -3.19 11.11
N ASP A 120 -12.13 -2.36 10.65
CA ASP A 120 -12.85 -2.60 9.41
C ASP A 120 -11.93 -2.38 8.20
N PRO A 121 -12.18 -3.02 7.06
CA PRO A 121 -11.38 -2.81 5.86
C PRO A 121 -11.26 -1.33 5.45
N THR A 122 -12.28 -0.52 5.69
CA THR A 122 -12.31 0.92 5.40
C THR A 122 -11.42 1.74 6.32
N ASP A 123 -11.09 1.25 7.51
CA ASP A 123 -10.22 1.92 8.48
C ASP A 123 -8.75 1.99 7.99
N TYR A 124 -8.38 1.20 6.98
CA TYR A 124 -7.05 1.24 6.34
C TYR A 124 -6.96 2.21 5.16
N VAL A 125 -8.04 2.94 4.85
CA VAL A 125 -8.07 3.87 3.71
C VAL A 125 -7.54 5.23 4.12
N ILE A 126 -6.49 5.68 3.45
CA ILE A 126 -5.99 7.04 3.55
C ILE A 126 -6.57 7.87 2.42
N GLU A 127 -7.23 8.97 2.77
CA GLU A 127 -7.69 10.01 1.86
C GLU A 127 -6.63 11.12 1.85
N ALA A 128 -5.80 11.14 0.80
CA ALA A 128 -4.62 12.00 0.76
C ALA A 128 -4.94 13.50 0.93
N ASP A 129 -6.09 13.93 0.44
CA ASP A 129 -6.56 15.31 0.55
C ASP A 129 -6.91 15.72 2.01
N ASP A 130 -7.22 14.77 2.90
CA ASP A 130 -7.38 15.03 4.34
C ASP A 130 -6.05 15.35 5.04
N HIS A 131 -4.92 15.02 4.39
CA HIS A 131 -3.57 15.18 4.93
C HIS A 131 -2.75 16.25 4.21
N GLY A 132 -3.40 17.17 3.51
CA GLY A 132 -2.75 18.31 2.86
C GLY A 132 -2.21 18.05 1.45
N ILE A 133 -2.48 16.89 0.88
CA ILE A 133 -2.13 16.62 -0.50
C ILE A 133 -3.23 17.18 -1.42
N PRO A 134 -2.91 18.05 -2.39
CA PRO A 134 -3.90 18.67 -3.28
C PRO A 134 -4.39 17.70 -4.38
N GLN A 135 -4.71 16.49 -3.99
CA GLN A 135 -5.17 15.43 -4.88
C GLN A 135 -6.10 14.47 -4.12
N SER A 136 -7.30 14.26 -4.61
CA SER A 136 -8.23 13.25 -4.10
C SER A 136 -7.76 11.84 -4.48
N ARG A 137 -6.70 11.38 -3.79
CA ARG A 137 -6.10 10.07 -3.98
C ARG A 137 -6.35 9.20 -2.76
N HIS A 138 -7.21 8.20 -2.91
CA HIS A 138 -7.51 7.25 -1.84
C HIS A 138 -6.67 5.99 -2.01
N ARG A 139 -6.01 5.57 -0.93
CA ARG A 139 -5.16 4.37 -0.92
C ARG A 139 -5.38 3.56 0.35
N VAL A 140 -5.31 2.26 0.22
CA VAL A 140 -5.19 1.34 1.35
C VAL A 140 -3.72 1.26 1.70
N ILE A 141 -3.39 1.51 2.97
CA ILE A 141 -2.04 1.29 3.48
C ILE A 141 -2.14 0.35 4.68
N LEU A 142 -1.44 -0.78 4.59
CA LEU A 142 -1.26 -1.73 5.67
C LEU A 142 0.11 -1.49 6.29
N PHE A 143 0.11 -1.13 7.56
CA PHE A 143 1.32 -0.89 8.35
C PHE A 143 1.51 -2.05 9.32
N GLY A 144 2.49 -2.91 9.06
CA GLY A 144 2.77 -4.09 9.90
C GLY A 144 4.02 -3.90 10.73
N VAL A 145 3.92 -4.17 12.02
CA VAL A 145 5.05 -4.22 12.95
C VAL A 145 5.21 -5.65 13.42
N ARG A 146 6.40 -6.21 13.31
CA ARG A 146 6.68 -7.58 13.77
C ARG A 146 6.39 -7.69 15.25
N SER A 147 5.73 -8.77 15.68
CA SER A 147 5.15 -8.86 17.02
C SER A 147 6.18 -8.76 18.15
N ASP A 148 7.39 -9.28 17.96
CA ASP A 148 8.50 -9.13 18.91
C ASP A 148 8.97 -7.67 19.02
N VAL A 149 9.02 -6.96 17.89
CA VAL A 149 9.36 -5.53 17.84
C VAL A 149 8.28 -4.68 18.48
N ALA A 150 7.01 -4.99 18.21
CA ALA A 150 5.86 -4.31 18.82
C ALA A 150 5.88 -4.47 20.35
N ALA A 151 6.11 -5.68 20.85
CA ALA A 151 6.21 -5.98 22.27
C ALA A 151 7.40 -5.26 22.96
N ALA A 152 8.53 -5.12 22.26
CA ALA A 152 9.70 -4.41 22.76
C ALA A 152 9.56 -2.89 22.71
N THR A 153 8.63 -2.35 21.91
CA THR A 153 8.50 -0.91 21.68
C THR A 153 7.52 -0.29 22.68
N THR A 154 8.03 0.14 23.84
CA THR A 154 7.23 0.77 24.90
C THR A 154 6.46 2.04 24.43
N ALA A 155 6.97 2.77 23.43
CA ALA A 155 6.31 3.93 22.88
C ALA A 155 4.97 3.57 22.19
N LEU A 156 4.91 2.45 21.46
CA LEU A 156 3.69 1.96 20.83
C LEU A 156 2.64 1.51 21.87
N ALA A 157 3.09 0.93 22.99
CA ALA A 157 2.20 0.51 24.07
C ALA A 157 1.64 1.70 24.86
N LYS A 158 2.47 2.76 25.09
CA LYS A 158 2.06 3.94 25.88
C LYS A 158 1.23 4.93 25.08
N ASN A 159 1.46 5.06 23.80
CA ASN A 159 0.75 5.99 22.95
C ASN A 159 0.52 5.36 21.55
N PRO A 160 -0.47 4.48 21.43
CA PRO A 160 -0.76 3.77 20.19
C PRO A 160 -1.24 4.68 19.05
N GLU A 161 -1.63 5.91 19.36
CA GLU A 161 -2.04 6.90 18.35
C GLU A 161 -0.87 7.75 17.82
N SER A 162 0.31 7.66 18.41
CA SER A 162 1.46 8.52 18.07
C SER A 162 1.94 8.40 16.62
N PHE A 163 1.59 7.32 15.94
CA PHE A 163 1.92 7.08 14.53
C PHE A 163 0.78 7.38 13.56
N LEU A 164 -0.39 7.82 14.06
CA LEU A 164 -1.50 8.20 13.19
C LEU A 164 -1.21 9.48 12.42
N LEU A 165 -1.60 9.48 11.15
CA LEU A 165 -1.48 10.64 10.29
C LEU A 165 -2.43 11.75 10.76
N THR A 166 -1.91 12.95 10.93
CA THR A 166 -2.70 14.11 11.34
C THR A 166 -3.59 14.58 10.20
N LYS A 167 -4.90 14.67 10.44
CA LYS A 167 -5.84 15.28 9.51
C LYS A 167 -5.77 16.81 9.59
N LEU A 168 -5.79 17.48 8.43
CA LEU A 168 -5.90 18.92 8.37
C LEU A 168 -7.36 19.36 8.52
N LYS A 169 -7.57 20.51 9.19
CA LYS A 169 -8.91 21.12 9.31
C LYS A 169 -9.47 21.60 7.96
N LYS A 170 -8.61 21.90 6.99
CA LYS A 170 -9.00 22.40 5.67
C LYS A 170 -8.16 21.71 4.60
N LYS A 171 -8.83 21.20 3.58
CA LYS A 171 -8.18 20.60 2.41
C LYS A 171 -7.45 21.66 1.58
N VAL A 172 -6.31 21.29 1.03
CA VAL A 172 -5.52 22.14 0.12
C VAL A 172 -6.04 21.93 -1.31
N GLY A 173 -6.49 23.00 -1.95
CA GLY A 173 -6.94 22.96 -3.34
C GLY A 173 -5.76 22.98 -4.32
N VAL A 174 -5.98 22.47 -5.53
CA VAL A 174 -4.99 22.47 -6.62
C VAL A 174 -4.52 23.88 -6.94
N SER A 175 -5.43 24.86 -6.92
CA SER A 175 -5.09 26.28 -7.18
C SER A 175 -4.03 26.81 -6.21
N ALA A 176 -4.10 26.42 -4.93
CA ALA A 176 -3.08 26.81 -3.93
C ALA A 176 -1.73 26.13 -4.18
N ALA A 177 -1.74 24.89 -4.63
CA ALA A 177 -0.53 24.14 -4.96
C ALA A 177 0.17 24.67 -6.23
N LEU A 178 -0.61 25.22 -7.18
CA LEU A 178 -0.09 25.79 -8.43
C LEU A 178 0.21 27.28 -8.32
N ALA A 179 -0.13 27.93 -7.21
CA ALA A 179 0.14 29.35 -7.01
C ALA A 179 1.63 29.65 -7.11
N GLY A 180 1.99 30.66 -7.91
CA GLY A 180 3.39 31.06 -8.13
C GLY A 180 4.17 30.24 -9.16
N LEU A 181 3.59 29.18 -9.70
CA LEU A 181 4.18 28.51 -10.87
C LEU A 181 4.03 29.40 -12.11
N PRO A 182 5.05 29.45 -13.00
CA PRO A 182 4.93 30.18 -14.25
C PRO A 182 3.82 29.61 -15.13
N ALA A 183 3.10 30.49 -15.84
CA ALA A 183 2.04 30.10 -16.78
C ALA A 183 2.65 29.48 -18.05
N LEU A 184 3.42 28.42 -17.87
CA LEU A 184 4.01 27.65 -18.97
C LEU A 184 3.15 26.42 -19.23
N ARG A 185 2.92 26.13 -20.47
CA ARG A 185 2.34 24.85 -20.88
C ARG A 185 3.41 23.88 -21.36
N SER A 186 3.21 22.62 -21.14
CA SER A 186 4.07 21.59 -21.71
C SER A 186 4.05 21.68 -23.23
N ARG A 187 5.23 21.47 -23.85
CA ARG A 187 5.42 21.37 -25.29
C ARG A 187 4.41 20.39 -25.90
N LEU A 188 3.74 20.81 -26.96
CA LEU A 188 2.99 19.89 -27.80
C LEU A 188 3.95 18.93 -28.51
N SER A 189 3.59 17.65 -28.60
CA SER A 189 4.47 16.57 -29.05
C SER A 189 5.07 16.76 -30.46
N LYS A 190 4.59 17.70 -31.25
CA LYS A 190 5.02 17.96 -32.64
C LYS A 190 5.37 19.41 -32.95
N GLU A 191 5.19 20.32 -32.02
CA GLU A 191 5.45 21.75 -32.23
C GLU A 191 6.40 22.29 -31.16
N PRO A 192 7.32 23.20 -31.51
CA PRO A 192 8.14 23.86 -30.51
C PRO A 192 7.30 24.75 -29.60
N ASP A 193 7.65 24.82 -28.32
CA ASP A 193 7.05 25.76 -27.38
C ASP A 193 7.29 27.19 -27.87
N SER A 194 6.24 27.98 -27.91
CA SER A 194 6.30 29.39 -28.25
C SER A 194 5.34 30.18 -27.37
N GLN A 195 5.62 31.48 -27.18
CA GLN A 195 4.73 32.36 -26.43
C GLN A 195 3.36 32.55 -27.11
N LYS A 196 3.22 32.15 -28.37
CA LYS A 196 1.99 32.24 -29.16
C LYS A 196 1.23 30.91 -29.23
N ALA A 197 1.74 29.83 -28.67
CA ALA A 197 1.11 28.50 -28.72
C ALA A 197 0.15 28.26 -27.55
#